data_dc5fa9222d206255f88644a9e44632d6
#
_entry.id   dc5fa9222d206255f88644a9e44632d6
#
_cell.length_a   1.000
_cell.length_b   1.000
_cell.length_c   1.000
_cell.angle_alpha   90.00
_cell.angle_beta   90.00
_cell.angle_gamma   90.00
#
_symmetry.space_group_name_H-M   'P 1'
#
loop_
_entity.id
_entity.type
_entity.pdbx_description
1 polymer ?
#
loop_
_entity_poly.entity_id
_entity_poly.type
_entity_poly.pdbx_seq_one_letter_code
_entity_poly.pdbx_strand_id
1 'polypeptide(L)'
;EKTSENFRARGFDVKSINLIESDKSDGYNPFAYIQNEVDVDVIVRCIMENTRSQYAMQASEQDKLAIKSLEQTFLKILISCYMKYGTSKTLAAMANLLRSDKREQTLAKLFSGDYPQGPNEMECKRFQIFKEDAGDRYSAILDSCSDRTAFFKDESLVALTKKESISFQHLYQAKQVLYIIIPSALREVELFTSLLLSQITYTLCNESRKHNNDRMVM
;
A
#
# COMPACT_ATOMS: atom_id res chain seq x y z
N GLU A 1 2.74 -18.05 -22.10
CA GLU A 1 2.06 -19.37 -21.95
C GLU A 1 3.04 -20.53 -22.04
N LYS A 2 3.80 -20.72 -23.14
CA LYS A 2 4.76 -21.85 -23.30
C LYS A 2 5.80 -21.94 -22.16
N THR A 3 6.28 -20.80 -21.67
CA THR A 3 7.31 -20.78 -20.61
C THR A 3 6.72 -21.21 -19.24
N SER A 4 5.50 -20.80 -18.94
CA SER A 4 4.81 -21.18 -17.68
C SER A 4 4.49 -22.67 -17.65
N GLU A 5 4.11 -23.28 -18.77
CA GLU A 5 3.88 -24.73 -18.88
C GLU A 5 5.15 -25.52 -18.64
N ASN A 6 6.28 -25.07 -19.18
CA ASN A 6 7.58 -25.69 -18.95
C ASN A 6 8.01 -25.68 -17.47
N PHE A 7 7.71 -24.59 -16.75
CA PHE A 7 8.01 -24.56 -15.31
C PHE A 7 7.07 -25.46 -14.53
N ARG A 8 5.77 -25.50 -14.84
CA ARG A 8 4.82 -26.44 -14.22
C ARG A 8 5.23 -27.90 -14.44
N ALA A 9 5.65 -28.25 -15.68
CA ALA A 9 6.13 -29.61 -16.00
C ALA A 9 7.38 -30.01 -15.20
N ARG A 10 8.17 -29.04 -14.73
CA ARG A 10 9.34 -29.26 -13.87
C ARG A 10 9.03 -29.21 -12.37
N GLY A 11 7.74 -29.15 -12.00
CA GLY A 11 7.28 -29.14 -10.61
C GLY A 11 7.39 -27.78 -9.92
N PHE A 12 7.45 -26.68 -10.68
CA PHE A 12 7.36 -25.34 -10.10
C PHE A 12 5.89 -24.94 -9.89
N ASP A 13 5.60 -24.31 -8.75
CA ASP A 13 4.36 -23.57 -8.54
C ASP A 13 4.46 -22.24 -9.30
N VAL A 14 3.58 -22.05 -10.27
CA VAL A 14 3.60 -20.88 -11.16
C VAL A 14 2.46 -19.96 -10.81
N LYS A 15 2.82 -18.79 -10.29
CA LYS A 15 1.93 -17.69 -9.97
C LYS A 15 2.02 -16.59 -11.00
N SER A 16 0.93 -15.81 -11.17
CA SER A 16 0.94 -14.68 -12.09
C SER A 16 0.15 -13.51 -11.55
N ILE A 17 0.76 -12.34 -11.53
CA ILE A 17 0.07 -11.05 -11.38
C ILE A 17 -0.13 -10.49 -12.77
N ASN A 18 -1.38 -10.45 -13.21
CA ASN A 18 -1.75 -9.97 -14.53
C ASN A 18 -2.60 -8.69 -14.42
N LEU A 19 -1.99 -7.57 -14.74
CA LEU A 19 -2.63 -6.25 -14.69
C LEU A 19 -3.40 -5.92 -15.97
N ILE A 20 -3.37 -6.81 -16.97
CA ILE A 20 -4.15 -6.70 -18.20
C ILE A 20 -5.48 -7.46 -18.06
N GLU A 21 -5.41 -8.68 -17.51
CA GLU A 21 -6.56 -9.59 -17.31
C GLU A 21 -6.64 -9.96 -15.84
N SER A 22 -7.18 -9.06 -15.02
CA SER A 22 -7.20 -9.18 -13.54
C SER A 22 -8.04 -10.36 -13.04
N ASP A 23 -8.99 -10.84 -13.81
CA ASP A 23 -9.78 -12.03 -13.52
C ASP A 23 -8.97 -13.33 -13.57
N LYS A 24 -7.90 -13.35 -14.36
CA LYS A 24 -6.95 -14.47 -14.48
C LYS A 24 -5.72 -14.31 -13.57
N SER A 25 -5.70 -13.27 -12.77
CA SER A 25 -4.56 -12.94 -11.90
C SER A 25 -4.65 -13.62 -10.55
N ASP A 26 -3.51 -14.04 -10.02
CA ASP A 26 -3.34 -14.26 -8.59
C ASP A 26 -3.47 -12.92 -7.84
N GLY A 27 -3.91 -12.99 -6.60
CA GLY A 27 -4.12 -11.80 -5.77
C GLY A 27 -2.87 -11.39 -4.99
N TYR A 28 -2.71 -10.08 -4.84
CA TYR A 28 -1.66 -9.47 -4.05
C TYR A 28 -2.23 -8.34 -3.20
N ASN A 29 -2.28 -8.53 -1.88
CA ASN A 29 -2.67 -7.52 -0.92
C ASN A 29 -1.42 -6.91 -0.27
N PRO A 30 -1.08 -5.64 -0.52
CA PRO A 30 0.09 -5.00 0.09
C PRO A 30 0.08 -5.01 1.62
N PHE A 31 -1.10 -5.04 2.25
CA PHE A 31 -1.20 -5.06 3.70
C PHE A 31 -0.79 -6.39 4.33
N ALA A 32 -0.87 -7.49 3.59
CA ALA A 32 -0.42 -8.79 4.05
C ALA A 32 1.08 -8.86 4.35
N TYR A 33 1.85 -7.93 3.76
CA TYR A 33 3.31 -7.87 3.91
C TYR A 33 3.79 -6.82 4.91
N ILE A 34 2.87 -6.19 5.65
CA ILE A 34 3.22 -5.25 6.73
C ILE A 34 3.44 -6.05 8.03
N GLN A 35 4.66 -6.08 8.52
CA GLN A 35 5.04 -6.70 9.78
C GLN A 35 5.41 -5.67 10.86
N ASN A 36 5.86 -4.48 10.43
CA ASN A 36 6.37 -3.44 11.32
C ASN A 36 6.21 -2.04 10.69
N GLU A 37 6.60 -0.99 11.42
CA GLU A 37 6.49 0.41 10.95
C GLU A 37 7.35 0.70 9.70
N VAL A 38 8.46 -0.01 9.50
CA VAL A 38 9.31 0.18 8.30
C VAL A 38 8.57 -0.25 7.04
N ASP A 39 7.77 -1.31 7.12
CA ASP A 39 6.96 -1.76 5.99
C ASP A 39 5.87 -0.74 5.62
N VAL A 40 5.31 -0.06 6.63
CA VAL A 40 4.39 1.08 6.40
C VAL A 40 5.11 2.21 5.69
N ASP A 41 6.35 2.52 6.09
CA ASP A 41 7.17 3.56 5.46
C ASP A 41 7.46 3.25 3.98
N VAL A 42 7.66 1.98 3.64
CA VAL A 42 7.83 1.54 2.24
C VAL A 42 6.57 1.86 1.43
N ILE A 43 5.38 1.51 1.94
CA ILE A 43 4.12 1.77 1.24
C ILE A 43 3.91 3.28 1.07
N VAL A 44 4.08 4.06 2.14
CA VAL A 44 3.92 5.52 2.09
C VAL A 44 4.87 6.14 1.08
N ARG A 45 6.14 5.73 1.07
CA ARG A 45 7.14 6.20 0.11
C ARG A 45 6.72 5.89 -1.32
N CYS A 46 6.31 4.65 -1.60
CA CYS A 46 5.82 4.28 -2.94
C CYS A 46 4.64 5.15 -3.37
N ILE A 47 3.67 5.42 -2.49
CA ILE A 47 2.55 6.31 -2.78
C ILE A 47 3.07 7.72 -3.10
N MET A 48 3.92 8.29 -2.24
CA MET A 48 4.41 9.66 -2.39
C MET A 48 5.27 9.89 -3.63
N GLU A 49 6.05 8.90 -4.04
CA GLU A 49 6.96 8.99 -5.19
C GLU A 49 6.24 8.78 -6.53
N ASN A 50 5.23 7.91 -6.56
CA ASN A 50 4.53 7.54 -7.79
C ASN A 50 3.20 8.28 -8.00
N THR A 51 2.80 9.14 -7.06
CA THR A 51 1.54 9.91 -7.18
C THR A 51 1.77 11.40 -6.95
N ARG A 52 0.83 12.20 -7.45
CA ARG A 52 0.83 13.65 -7.27
C ARG A 52 -0.52 14.09 -6.71
N SER A 53 -0.51 15.17 -5.96
CA SER A 53 -1.68 15.85 -5.46
C SER A 53 -1.78 17.23 -6.12
N GLN A 54 -2.99 17.63 -6.51
CA GLN A 54 -3.20 18.96 -7.08
C GLN A 54 -2.89 20.05 -6.05
N TYR A 55 -3.25 19.85 -4.80
CA TYR A 55 -2.97 20.79 -3.72
C TYR A 55 -1.46 21.02 -3.55
N ALA A 56 -0.66 19.94 -3.47
CA ALA A 56 0.78 20.05 -3.36
C ALA A 56 1.44 20.68 -4.60
N MET A 57 0.88 20.47 -5.80
CA MET A 57 1.40 21.08 -7.04
C MET A 57 1.18 22.59 -7.10
N GLN A 58 0.09 23.09 -6.53
CA GLN A 58 -0.26 24.52 -6.51
C GLN A 58 0.40 25.30 -5.38
N ALA A 59 0.99 24.61 -4.40
CA ALA A 59 1.63 25.23 -3.26
C ALA A 59 2.95 25.93 -3.63
N SER A 60 3.32 26.93 -2.83
CA SER A 60 4.65 27.54 -2.93
C SER A 60 5.78 26.54 -2.66
N GLU A 61 6.98 26.77 -3.18
CA GLU A 61 8.12 25.88 -2.93
C GLU A 61 8.44 25.72 -1.43
N GLN A 62 8.19 26.78 -0.65
CA GLN A 62 8.37 26.73 0.81
C GLN A 62 7.34 25.83 1.50
N ASP A 63 6.08 25.84 1.01
CA ASP A 63 5.00 25.04 1.57
C ASP A 63 5.04 23.59 1.14
N LYS A 64 5.59 23.27 -0.04
CA LYS A 64 5.63 21.92 -0.59
C LYS A 64 6.25 20.90 0.37
N LEU A 65 7.34 21.28 1.04
CA LEU A 65 8.02 20.38 1.98
C LEU A 65 7.15 20.11 3.22
N ALA A 66 6.52 21.16 3.75
CA ALA A 66 5.60 21.03 4.90
C ALA A 66 4.38 20.18 4.55
N ILE A 67 3.76 20.43 3.39
CA ILE A 67 2.63 19.64 2.88
C ILE A 67 3.02 18.18 2.73
N LYS A 68 4.17 17.91 2.07
CA LYS A 68 4.68 16.54 1.90
C LYS A 68 4.88 15.82 3.24
N SER A 69 5.42 16.52 4.24
CA SER A 69 5.62 15.96 5.58
C SER A 69 4.27 15.60 6.26
N LEU A 70 3.28 16.48 6.15
CA LEU A 70 1.93 16.26 6.70
C LEU A 70 1.22 15.09 6.00
N GLU A 71 1.29 15.03 4.66
CA GLU A 71 0.74 13.91 3.87
C GLU A 71 1.37 12.57 4.30
N GLN A 72 2.69 12.53 4.40
CA GLN A 72 3.41 11.32 4.84
C GLN A 72 3.00 10.90 6.25
N THR A 73 2.94 11.85 7.18
CA THR A 73 2.54 11.59 8.57
C THR A 73 1.13 11.03 8.63
N PHE A 74 0.19 11.66 7.93
CA PHE A 74 -1.19 11.20 7.91
C PHE A 74 -1.35 9.82 7.28
N LEU A 75 -0.72 9.56 6.13
CA LEU A 75 -0.78 8.25 5.48
C LEU A 75 -0.19 7.15 6.37
N LYS A 76 0.91 7.42 7.10
CA LYS A 76 1.47 6.47 8.08
C LYS A 76 0.48 6.14 9.19
N ILE A 77 -0.13 7.15 9.79
CA ILE A 77 -1.14 6.97 10.84
C ILE A 77 -2.31 6.14 10.30
N LEU A 78 -2.82 6.48 9.12
CA LEU A 78 -3.99 5.85 8.55
C LEU A 78 -3.72 4.40 8.13
N ILE A 79 -2.61 4.10 7.47
CA ILE A 79 -2.22 2.74 7.06
C ILE A 79 -2.02 1.88 8.31
N SER A 80 -1.30 2.37 9.33
CA SER A 80 -1.09 1.65 10.58
C SER A 80 -2.41 1.35 11.29
N CYS A 81 -3.34 2.31 11.29
CA CYS A 81 -4.66 2.14 11.87
C CYS A 81 -5.49 1.08 11.11
N TYR A 82 -5.53 1.16 9.78
CA TYR A 82 -6.25 0.18 8.96
C TYR A 82 -5.68 -1.22 9.08
N MET A 83 -4.36 -1.35 9.16
CA MET A 83 -3.68 -2.62 9.36
C MET A 83 -4.12 -3.30 10.66
N LYS A 84 -4.24 -2.54 11.74
CA LYS A 84 -4.57 -3.07 13.07
C LYS A 84 -6.07 -3.24 13.28
N TYR A 85 -6.85 -2.24 12.95
CA TYR A 85 -8.26 -2.09 13.36
C TYR A 85 -9.26 -2.10 12.19
N GLY A 86 -8.81 -2.03 10.95
CA GLY A 86 -9.67 -2.02 9.77
C GLY A 86 -10.45 -3.33 9.61
N THR A 87 -11.74 -3.22 9.32
CA THR A 87 -12.60 -4.37 8.97
C THR A 87 -12.22 -4.97 7.62
N SER A 88 -11.72 -4.14 6.72
CA SER A 88 -11.14 -4.54 5.44
C SER A 88 -9.72 -3.99 5.35
N LYS A 89 -8.74 -4.87 5.52
CA LYS A 89 -7.31 -4.54 5.52
C LYS A 89 -6.78 -4.43 4.09
N THR A 90 -7.24 -3.40 3.36
CA THR A 90 -6.83 -3.13 1.97
C THR A 90 -6.63 -1.63 1.75
N LEU A 91 -5.72 -1.29 0.84
CA LEU A 91 -5.52 0.09 0.41
C LEU A 91 -6.78 0.70 -0.23
N ALA A 92 -7.58 -0.12 -0.91
CA ALA A 92 -8.86 0.31 -1.48
C ALA A 92 -9.88 0.75 -0.42
N ALA A 93 -9.98 0.02 0.71
CA ALA A 93 -10.88 0.39 1.80
C ALA A 93 -10.46 1.71 2.45
N MET A 94 -9.17 1.90 2.67
CA MET A 94 -8.59 3.15 3.15
C MET A 94 -8.87 4.32 2.19
N ALA A 95 -8.64 4.12 0.90
CA ALA A 95 -8.90 5.12 -0.13
C ALA A 95 -10.39 5.49 -0.23
N ASN A 96 -11.30 4.54 -0.02
CA ASN A 96 -12.73 4.79 0.02
C ASN A 96 -13.13 5.66 1.22
N LEU A 97 -12.50 5.47 2.38
CA LEU A 97 -12.72 6.34 3.53
C LEU A 97 -12.32 7.79 3.20
N LEU A 98 -11.14 7.99 2.60
CA LEU A 98 -10.64 9.33 2.27
C LEU A 98 -11.53 10.08 1.28
N ARG A 99 -12.26 9.37 0.42
CA ARG A 99 -13.20 9.94 -0.56
C ARG A 99 -14.61 10.16 -0.02
N SER A 100 -14.91 9.64 1.15
CA SER A 100 -16.25 9.79 1.74
C SER A 100 -16.51 11.22 2.18
N ASP A 101 -17.71 11.73 1.89
CA ASP A 101 -18.17 13.05 2.39
C ASP A 101 -18.19 13.10 3.94
N LYS A 102 -18.25 11.93 4.58
CA LYS A 102 -18.24 11.78 6.04
C LYS A 102 -16.85 11.46 6.60
N ARG A 103 -15.79 11.59 5.79
CA ARG A 103 -14.41 11.18 6.16
C ARG A 103 -13.94 11.80 7.48
N GLU A 104 -14.15 13.12 7.67
CA GLU A 104 -13.71 13.81 8.88
C GLU A 104 -14.45 13.32 10.13
N GLN A 105 -15.77 13.11 10.01
CA GLN A 105 -16.56 12.52 11.09
C GLN A 105 -16.12 11.09 11.41
N THR A 106 -15.84 10.29 10.38
CA THR A 106 -15.39 8.92 10.53
C THR A 106 -13.99 8.87 11.17
N LEU A 107 -13.07 9.74 10.75
CA LEU A 107 -11.74 9.86 11.36
C LEU A 107 -11.84 10.34 12.81
N ALA A 108 -12.66 11.36 13.09
CA ALA A 108 -12.85 11.85 14.44
C ALA A 108 -13.39 10.75 15.36
N LYS A 109 -14.38 9.98 14.89
CA LYS A 109 -14.92 8.84 15.64
C LYS A 109 -13.90 7.72 15.83
N LEU A 110 -13.11 7.39 14.78
CA LEU A 110 -12.10 6.35 14.84
C LEU A 110 -11.02 6.66 15.88
N PHE A 111 -10.60 7.91 15.96
CA PHE A 111 -9.54 8.38 16.85
C PHE A 111 -10.07 9.09 18.13
N SER A 112 -11.34 8.90 18.50
CA SER A 112 -11.91 9.47 19.75
C SER A 112 -11.42 8.76 21.02
N GLY A 113 -10.89 7.53 20.89
CA GLY A 113 -10.58 6.67 22.03
C GLY A 113 -11.78 5.88 22.57
N ASP A 114 -12.99 6.14 22.08
CA ASP A 114 -14.23 5.50 22.56
C ASP A 114 -14.52 4.15 21.86
N TYR A 115 -13.67 3.75 20.92
CA TYR A 115 -13.84 2.52 20.15
C TYR A 115 -13.24 1.33 20.91
N PRO A 116 -14.02 0.36 21.42
CA PRO A 116 -13.51 -0.74 22.26
C PRO A 116 -12.44 -1.61 21.60
N GLN A 117 -12.38 -1.62 20.27
CA GLN A 117 -11.40 -2.33 19.44
C GLN A 117 -10.68 -1.38 18.47
N GLY A 118 -10.63 -0.10 18.79
CA GLY A 118 -10.02 0.95 17.96
C GLY A 118 -8.57 1.26 18.37
N PRO A 119 -8.03 2.35 17.83
CA PRO A 119 -6.71 2.84 18.13
C PRO A 119 -6.50 3.06 19.64
N ASN A 120 -5.32 2.70 20.13
CA ASN A 120 -4.97 2.94 21.51
C ASN A 120 -4.70 4.44 21.77
N GLU A 121 -4.55 4.82 23.05
CA GLU A 121 -4.34 6.21 23.46
C GLU A 121 -3.17 6.88 22.74
N MET A 122 -2.06 6.16 22.53
CA MET A 122 -0.88 6.71 21.84
C MET A 122 -1.18 6.99 20.36
N GLU A 123 -1.91 6.11 19.70
CA GLU A 123 -2.32 6.27 18.29
C GLU A 123 -3.32 7.41 18.12
N CYS A 124 -4.28 7.53 19.03
CA CYS A 124 -5.20 8.66 19.10
C CYS A 124 -4.45 9.98 19.30
N LYS A 125 -3.46 10.00 20.20
CA LYS A 125 -2.61 11.16 20.43
C LYS A 125 -1.77 11.54 19.23
N ARG A 126 -1.19 10.56 18.50
CA ARG A 126 -0.47 10.81 17.25
C ARG A 126 -1.37 11.48 16.20
N PHE A 127 -2.60 11.03 16.07
CA PHE A 127 -3.57 11.64 15.16
C PHE A 127 -3.95 13.07 15.60
N GLN A 128 -4.12 13.30 16.90
CA GLN A 128 -4.41 14.62 17.42
C GLN A 128 -3.27 15.60 17.17
N ILE A 129 -2.02 15.21 17.43
CA ILE A 129 -0.83 16.02 17.13
C ILE A 129 -0.78 16.35 15.61
N PHE A 130 -0.99 15.35 14.75
CA PHE A 130 -1.06 15.58 13.31
C PHE A 130 -2.12 16.64 12.96
N LYS A 131 -3.30 16.57 13.56
CA LYS A 131 -4.40 17.51 13.31
C LYS A 131 -4.04 18.93 13.75
N GLU A 132 -3.37 19.07 14.89
CA GLU A 132 -2.86 20.34 15.42
C GLU A 132 -1.77 20.93 14.48
N ASP A 133 -0.80 20.09 14.04
CA ASP A 133 0.25 20.51 13.11
C ASP A 133 -0.31 20.91 11.73
N ALA A 134 -1.34 20.24 11.27
CA ALA A 134 -2.02 20.57 10.02
C ALA A 134 -2.82 21.89 10.11
N GLY A 135 -3.41 22.19 11.27
CA GLY A 135 -4.17 23.41 11.52
C GLY A 135 -5.23 23.65 10.43
N ASP A 136 -5.24 24.85 9.88
CA ASP A 136 -6.16 25.25 8.81
C ASP A 136 -6.00 24.45 7.50
N ARG A 137 -4.86 23.77 7.34
CA ARG A 137 -4.57 22.91 6.17
C ARG A 137 -5.17 21.49 6.29
N TYR A 138 -5.75 21.13 7.43
CA TYR A 138 -6.20 19.76 7.72
C TYR A 138 -7.08 19.18 6.61
N SER A 139 -8.15 19.87 6.23
CA SER A 139 -9.05 19.39 5.17
C SER A 139 -8.34 19.27 3.82
N ALA A 140 -7.47 20.23 3.47
CA ALA A 140 -6.70 20.22 2.24
C ALA A 140 -5.67 19.07 2.20
N ILE A 141 -5.08 18.69 3.33
CA ILE A 141 -4.21 17.51 3.44
C ILE A 141 -4.99 16.21 3.25
N LEU A 142 -6.22 16.12 3.78
CA LEU A 142 -7.09 14.97 3.52
C LEU A 142 -7.46 14.84 2.04
N ASP A 143 -7.78 15.97 1.37
CA ASP A 143 -8.02 15.99 -0.08
C ASP A 143 -6.79 15.54 -0.86
N SER A 144 -5.63 16.06 -0.49
CA SER A 144 -4.37 15.70 -1.08
C SER A 144 -4.06 14.20 -0.97
N CYS A 145 -4.27 13.60 0.20
CA CYS A 145 -4.10 12.17 0.40
C CYS A 145 -5.17 11.35 -0.35
N SER A 146 -6.38 11.88 -0.49
CA SER A 146 -7.42 11.27 -1.35
C SER A 146 -6.99 11.23 -2.81
N ASP A 147 -6.41 12.32 -3.34
CA ASP A 147 -5.86 12.38 -4.71
C ASP A 147 -4.77 11.33 -4.90
N ARG A 148 -3.82 11.23 -3.96
CA ARG A 148 -2.71 10.28 -4.02
C ARG A 148 -3.16 8.82 -3.99
N THR A 149 -4.30 8.55 -3.37
CA THR A 149 -4.89 7.20 -3.28
C THR A 149 -6.00 6.95 -4.29
N ALA A 150 -6.28 7.91 -5.18
CA ALA A 150 -7.34 7.82 -6.18
C ALA A 150 -7.19 6.62 -7.14
N PHE A 151 -5.99 6.16 -7.34
CA PHE A 151 -5.62 4.96 -8.07
C PHE A 151 -6.40 3.69 -7.61
N PHE A 152 -6.65 3.54 -6.33
CA PHE A 152 -7.41 2.40 -5.78
C PHE A 152 -8.93 2.49 -6.03
N LYS A 153 -9.36 3.22 -7.09
CA LYS A 153 -10.74 3.21 -7.61
C LYS A 153 -10.95 2.15 -8.69
N ASP A 154 -9.89 1.79 -9.40
CA ASP A 154 -9.98 0.82 -10.49
C ASP A 154 -10.45 -0.52 -9.94
N GLU A 155 -11.58 -1.01 -10.48
CA GLU A 155 -12.22 -2.23 -9.99
C GLU A 155 -11.32 -3.46 -10.14
N SER A 156 -10.51 -3.50 -11.20
CA SER A 156 -9.59 -4.60 -11.47
C SER A 156 -8.49 -4.65 -10.41
N LEU A 157 -7.93 -3.49 -10.04
CA LEU A 157 -6.92 -3.37 -8.99
C LEU A 157 -7.50 -3.61 -7.60
N VAL A 158 -8.73 -3.15 -7.36
CA VAL A 158 -9.47 -3.46 -6.13
C VAL A 158 -9.68 -4.96 -5.99
N ALA A 159 -10.09 -5.65 -7.06
CA ALA A 159 -10.30 -7.10 -7.06
C ALA A 159 -8.98 -7.86 -6.83
N LEU A 160 -7.90 -7.40 -7.44
CA LEU A 160 -6.58 -8.01 -7.33
C LEU A 160 -6.00 -7.83 -5.92
N THR A 161 -6.18 -6.66 -5.30
CA THR A 161 -5.66 -6.36 -3.96
C THR A 161 -6.53 -6.87 -2.81
N LYS A 162 -7.73 -7.37 -3.08
CA LYS A 162 -8.58 -8.06 -2.09
C LYS A 162 -8.18 -9.51 -1.83
N LYS A 163 -7.49 -10.13 -2.77
CA LYS A 163 -7.07 -11.52 -2.69
C LYS A 163 -5.63 -11.61 -2.22
N GLU A 164 -5.31 -12.65 -1.48
CA GLU A 164 -3.95 -12.98 -1.06
C GLU A 164 -3.68 -14.43 -1.46
N SER A 165 -3.15 -14.63 -2.66
CA SER A 165 -2.84 -15.96 -3.19
C SER A 165 -1.35 -16.16 -3.50
N ILE A 166 -0.54 -15.15 -3.23
CA ILE A 166 0.90 -15.17 -3.40
C ILE A 166 1.58 -15.01 -2.04
N SER A 167 2.62 -15.78 -1.79
CA SER A 167 3.50 -15.59 -0.64
C SER A 167 4.92 -15.34 -1.14
N PHE A 168 5.46 -14.15 -0.89
CA PHE A 168 6.83 -13.82 -1.28
C PHE A 168 7.88 -14.62 -0.50
N GLN A 169 7.54 -15.08 0.71
CA GLN A 169 8.40 -16.00 1.46
C GLN A 169 8.54 -17.35 0.74
N HIS A 170 7.45 -17.85 0.13
CA HIS A 170 7.50 -19.07 -0.67
C HIS A 170 8.34 -18.92 -1.93
N LEU A 171 8.43 -17.73 -2.53
CA LEU A 171 9.36 -17.47 -3.65
C LEU A 171 10.82 -17.74 -3.27
N TYR A 172 11.17 -17.55 -2.00
CA TYR A 172 12.51 -17.85 -1.49
C TYR A 172 12.68 -19.33 -1.10
N GLN A 173 11.68 -19.94 -0.49
CA GLN A 173 11.77 -21.25 0.16
C GLN A 173 11.40 -22.42 -0.76
N ALA A 174 10.60 -22.19 -1.79
CA ALA A 174 10.04 -23.23 -2.65
C ALA A 174 10.40 -23.03 -4.13
N LYS A 175 10.18 -24.08 -4.93
CA LYS A 175 10.24 -23.96 -6.40
C LYS A 175 9.02 -23.20 -6.91
N GLN A 176 9.06 -21.88 -6.79
CA GLN A 176 7.97 -21.02 -7.27
C GLN A 176 8.48 -20.03 -8.31
N VAL A 177 7.65 -19.72 -9.30
CA VAL A 177 7.90 -18.70 -10.33
C VAL A 177 6.74 -17.71 -10.31
N LEU A 178 7.05 -16.43 -10.25
CA LEU A 178 6.08 -15.35 -10.34
C LEU A 178 6.24 -14.61 -11.67
N TYR A 179 5.19 -14.63 -12.47
CA TYR A 179 5.06 -13.79 -13.66
C TYR A 179 4.35 -12.49 -13.30
N ILE A 180 4.91 -11.37 -13.72
CA ILE A 180 4.30 -10.04 -13.59
C ILE A 180 4.02 -9.52 -14.99
N ILE A 181 2.75 -9.40 -15.35
CA ILE A 181 2.29 -8.95 -16.67
C ILE A 181 1.77 -7.53 -16.53
N ILE A 182 2.50 -6.58 -17.12
CA ILE A 182 2.28 -5.15 -16.97
C ILE A 182 1.87 -4.56 -18.32
N PRO A 183 0.77 -3.78 -18.40
CA PRO A 183 0.43 -3.02 -19.60
C PRO A 183 1.44 -1.87 -19.83
N SER A 184 1.79 -1.62 -21.09
CA SER A 184 2.87 -0.69 -21.46
C SER A 184 2.55 0.80 -21.30
N ALA A 185 1.33 1.20 -20.93
CA ALA A 185 0.88 2.59 -21.09
C ALA A 185 0.03 3.19 -19.96
N LEU A 186 -0.04 2.60 -18.77
CA LEU A 186 -0.88 3.13 -17.69
C LEU A 186 -0.05 3.62 -16.50
N ARG A 187 -0.16 4.91 -16.19
CA ARG A 187 0.48 5.52 -15.00
C ARG A 187 0.03 4.88 -13.69
N GLU A 188 -1.21 4.43 -13.65
CA GLU A 188 -1.81 3.76 -12.51
C GLU A 188 -1.06 2.47 -12.14
N VAL A 189 -0.43 1.85 -13.12
CA VAL A 189 0.34 0.62 -12.95
C VAL A 189 1.72 0.88 -12.32
N GLU A 190 2.27 2.10 -12.48
CA GLU A 190 3.59 2.46 -11.93
C GLU A 190 3.60 2.34 -10.40
N LEU A 191 2.59 2.89 -9.73
CA LEU A 191 2.47 2.79 -8.27
C LEU A 191 2.35 1.33 -7.82
N PHE A 192 1.43 0.58 -8.44
CA PHE A 192 1.22 -0.82 -8.09
C PHE A 192 2.48 -1.66 -8.29
N THR A 193 3.14 -1.48 -9.42
CA THR A 193 4.38 -2.19 -9.77
C THR A 193 5.52 -1.81 -8.83
N SER A 194 5.69 -0.52 -8.54
CA SER A 194 6.70 -0.05 -7.57
C SER A 194 6.48 -0.64 -6.20
N LEU A 195 5.23 -0.67 -5.74
CA LEU A 195 4.87 -1.24 -4.44
C LEU A 195 5.13 -2.75 -4.41
N LEU A 196 4.67 -3.48 -5.43
CA LEU A 196 4.88 -4.91 -5.58
C LEU A 196 6.38 -5.26 -5.57
N LEU A 197 7.18 -4.63 -6.43
CA LEU A 197 8.61 -4.90 -6.54
C LEU A 197 9.37 -4.52 -5.26
N SER A 198 9.00 -3.40 -4.62
CA SER A 198 9.61 -2.99 -3.36
C SER A 198 9.36 -4.03 -2.25
N GLN A 199 8.12 -4.54 -2.13
CA GLN A 199 7.79 -5.54 -1.12
C GLN A 199 8.38 -6.91 -1.43
N ILE A 200 8.42 -7.32 -2.71
CA ILE A 200 9.12 -8.56 -3.12
C ILE A 200 10.59 -8.47 -2.72
N THR A 201 11.29 -7.42 -3.18
CA THR A 201 12.72 -7.25 -2.93
C THR A 201 13.02 -7.21 -1.43
N TYR A 202 12.25 -6.43 -0.67
CA TYR A 202 12.42 -6.34 0.78
C TYR A 202 12.23 -7.69 1.48
N THR A 203 11.16 -8.42 1.12
CA THR A 203 10.87 -9.74 1.71
C THR A 203 11.97 -10.74 1.38
N LEU A 204 12.38 -10.83 0.11
CA LEU A 204 13.43 -11.77 -0.31
C LEU A 204 14.77 -11.45 0.35
N CYS A 205 15.16 -10.17 0.44
CA CYS A 205 16.38 -9.75 1.14
C CYS A 205 16.35 -10.13 2.63
N ASN A 206 15.20 -9.96 3.29
CA ASN A 206 15.06 -10.32 4.70
C ASN A 206 15.10 -11.84 4.91
N GLU A 207 14.44 -12.61 4.06
CA GLU A 207 14.50 -14.08 4.12
C GLU A 207 15.91 -14.60 3.85
N SER A 208 16.62 -14.03 2.86
CA SER A 208 18.03 -14.36 2.59
C SER A 208 18.91 -14.15 3.81
N ARG A 209 18.75 -13.01 4.51
CA ARG A 209 19.52 -12.71 5.73
C ARG A 209 19.22 -13.68 6.87
N LYS A 210 17.95 -14.08 7.06
CA LYS A 210 17.55 -15.05 8.10
C LYS A 210 18.17 -16.42 7.89
N HIS A 211 18.34 -16.82 6.64
CA HIS A 211 18.82 -18.16 6.28
C HIS A 211 20.33 -18.22 5.99
N ASN A 212 21.06 -17.12 6.22
CA ASN A 212 22.53 -17.04 5.97
C ASN A 212 22.94 -17.52 4.55
N ASN A 213 22.08 -17.29 3.57
CA ASN A 213 22.23 -17.88 2.24
C ASN A 213 22.50 -16.77 1.22
N ASP A 214 23.76 -16.65 0.79
CA ASP A 214 24.22 -15.67 -0.21
C ASP A 214 23.73 -15.97 -1.65
N ARG A 215 22.82 -16.92 -1.83
CA ARG A 215 22.37 -17.40 -3.13
C ARG A 215 20.99 -16.83 -3.49
N MET A 216 20.90 -15.52 -3.67
CA MET A 216 19.75 -14.96 -4.36
C MET A 216 20.15 -14.63 -5.81
N VAL A 217 19.53 -15.32 -6.77
CA VAL A 217 19.58 -14.96 -8.20
C VAL A 217 18.26 -14.31 -8.53
N MET A 218 18.28 -13.00 -8.77
CA MET A 218 17.15 -12.26 -9.32
C MET A 218 17.21 -12.27 -10.85
#